data_d650e3e919f29aa2a051ce9a14ab0e88
#
_entry.id   d650e3e919f29aa2a051ce9a14ab0e88
#
_cell.length_a   1.000
_cell.length_b   1.000
_cell.length_c   1.000
_cell.angle_alpha   90.00
_cell.angle_beta   90.00
_cell.angle_gamma   90.00
#
_symmetry.space_group_name_H-M   'P 1'
#
loop_
_entity.id
_entity.type
_entity.pdbx_description
1 polymer ?
#
loop_
_entity_poly.entity_id
_entity_poly.type
_entity_poly.pdbx_seq_one_letter_code
_entity_poly.pdbx_strand_id
1 'polypeptide(L)'
;MIIAIANAINLIFRAYTILIFARVIFSWIRVDPYHPTWGPILRFVYQATERIMQPIRNILPNMGGLDFTPLIVLIGLDLLRGVIVNLLYGMA
;
A
#
# COMPACT_ATOMS: atom_id res chain seq x y z
N MET A 1 -25.59 -8.42 -0.47
CA MET A 1 -24.96 -7.26 -1.11
C MET A 1 -23.88 -6.63 -0.24
N ILE A 2 -24.14 -6.35 1.03
CA ILE A 2 -23.12 -5.76 1.95
C ILE A 2 -21.93 -6.68 2.11
N ILE A 3 -22.13 -7.99 2.21
CA ILE A 3 -21.03 -8.95 2.30
C ILE A 3 -20.18 -8.93 1.04
N ALA A 4 -20.80 -8.81 -0.14
CA ALA A 4 -20.08 -8.73 -1.40
C ALA A 4 -19.24 -7.44 -1.46
N ILE A 5 -19.76 -6.32 -0.99
CA ILE A 5 -19.04 -5.06 -0.92
C ILE A 5 -17.84 -5.18 0.05
N ALA A 6 -18.07 -5.78 1.21
CA ALA A 6 -17.00 -6.00 2.19
C ALA A 6 -15.89 -6.88 1.62
N ASN A 7 -16.24 -7.94 0.87
CA ASN A 7 -15.26 -8.80 0.23
C ASN A 7 -14.46 -8.05 -0.84
N ALA A 8 -15.12 -7.18 -1.62
CA ALA A 8 -14.44 -6.36 -2.62
C ALA A 8 -13.47 -5.39 -1.97
N ILE A 9 -13.87 -4.75 -0.87
CA ILE A 9 -13.00 -3.85 -0.12
C ILE A 9 -11.80 -4.60 0.44
N ASN A 10 -12.00 -5.77 1.03
CA ASN A 10 -10.92 -6.61 1.52
C ASN A 10 -9.92 -6.94 0.41
N LEU A 11 -10.41 -7.27 -0.78
CA LEU A 11 -9.56 -7.60 -1.91
C LEU A 11 -8.71 -6.41 -2.36
N ILE A 12 -9.32 -5.23 -2.42
CA ILE A 12 -8.63 -4.01 -2.81
C ILE A 12 -7.52 -3.68 -1.80
N PHE A 13 -7.84 -3.69 -0.51
CA PHE A 13 -6.84 -3.41 0.53
C PHE A 13 -5.73 -4.45 0.55
N ARG A 14 -6.06 -5.72 0.32
CA ARG A 14 -5.05 -6.78 0.22
C ARG A 14 -4.12 -6.55 -0.96
N ALA A 15 -4.66 -6.16 -2.12
CA ALA A 15 -3.85 -5.87 -3.29
C ALA A 15 -2.88 -4.72 -3.03
N TYR A 16 -3.33 -3.64 -2.43
CA TYR A 16 -2.47 -2.51 -2.07
C TYR A 16 -1.41 -2.90 -1.03
N THR A 17 -1.79 -3.72 -0.05
CA THR A 17 -0.83 -4.23 0.94
C THR A 17 0.30 -5.00 0.27
N ILE A 18 -0.04 -5.88 -0.67
CA ILE A 18 0.95 -6.65 -1.43
C ILE A 18 1.85 -5.72 -2.25
N LEU A 19 1.27 -4.70 -2.89
CA LEU A 19 2.05 -3.74 -3.67
C LEU A 19 3.04 -2.97 -2.80
N ILE A 20 2.64 -2.56 -1.61
CA ILE A 20 3.51 -1.82 -0.69
C ILE A 20 4.62 -2.73 -0.16
N PHE A 21 4.31 -3.98 0.15
CA PHE A 21 5.34 -4.95 0.51
C PHE A 21 6.35 -5.17 -0.62
N ALA A 22 5.86 -5.28 -1.86
CA ALA A 22 6.74 -5.41 -3.02
C ALA A 22 7.65 -4.19 -3.15
N ARG A 23 7.10 -3.00 -2.93
CA ARG A 23 7.89 -1.78 -2.96
C ARG A 23 9.02 -1.79 -1.92
N VAL A 24 8.72 -2.23 -0.70
CA VAL A 24 9.72 -2.33 0.37
C VAL A 24 10.83 -3.31 -0.04
N ILE A 25 10.44 -4.46 -0.57
CA ILE A 25 11.40 -5.49 -1.00
C ILE A 25 12.28 -4.96 -2.13
N PHE A 26 11.69 -4.28 -3.13
CA PHE A 26 12.47 -3.68 -4.22
C PHE A 26 13.43 -2.61 -3.72
N SER A 27 13.05 -1.88 -2.66
CA SER A 27 13.92 -0.91 -2.03
C SER A 27 15.17 -1.55 -1.43
N TRP A 28 15.03 -2.76 -0.89
CA TRP A 28 16.14 -3.49 -0.29
C TRP A 28 17.01 -4.18 -1.32
N ILE A 29 16.41 -4.76 -2.37
CA ILE A 29 17.12 -5.56 -3.38
C ILE A 29 17.81 -4.68 -4.43
N ARG A 30 17.33 -3.44 -4.62
CA ARG A 30 17.87 -2.49 -5.61
C ARG A 30 17.81 -3.04 -7.03
N VAL A 31 16.62 -3.34 -7.50
CA VAL A 31 16.39 -3.77 -8.87
C VAL A 31 16.68 -2.61 -9.82
N ASP A 32 17.38 -2.91 -10.94
CA ASP A 32 17.65 -1.91 -11.98
C ASP A 32 16.33 -1.51 -12.66
N PRO A 33 15.96 -0.20 -12.66
CA PRO A 33 14.74 0.25 -13.33
C PRO A 33 14.75 -0.01 -14.85
N TYR A 34 15.92 -0.21 -15.44
CA TYR A 34 16.06 -0.48 -16.87
C TYR A 34 16.13 -1.98 -17.19
N HIS A 35 15.96 -2.84 -16.19
CA HIS A 35 15.92 -4.28 -16.41
C HIS A 35 14.76 -4.62 -17.34
N PRO A 36 14.95 -5.47 -18.37
CA PRO A 36 13.89 -5.74 -19.35
C PRO A 36 12.67 -6.42 -18.77
N THR A 37 12.83 -7.25 -17.75
CA THR A 37 11.71 -7.97 -17.11
C THR A 37 11.22 -7.24 -15.85
N TRP A 38 12.15 -6.89 -14.95
CA TRP A 38 11.79 -6.35 -13.63
C TRP A 38 11.59 -4.84 -13.64
N GLY A 39 12.19 -4.13 -14.60
CA GLY A 39 12.03 -2.67 -14.68
C GLY A 39 10.58 -2.21 -14.82
N PRO A 40 9.79 -2.77 -15.76
CA PRO A 40 8.38 -2.40 -15.88
C PRO A 40 7.58 -2.74 -14.63
N ILE A 41 7.86 -3.87 -13.99
CA ILE A 41 7.19 -4.28 -12.74
C ILE A 41 7.51 -3.29 -11.64
N LEU A 42 8.78 -2.92 -11.50
CA LEU A 42 9.22 -1.94 -10.51
C LEU A 42 8.52 -0.60 -10.71
N ARG A 43 8.47 -0.10 -11.95
CA ARG A 43 7.80 1.17 -12.25
C ARG A 43 6.31 1.10 -11.94
N PHE A 44 5.65 0.00 -12.27
CA PHE A 44 4.23 -0.17 -11.97
C PHE A 44 3.98 -0.13 -10.46
N VAL A 45 4.78 -0.86 -9.69
CA VAL A 45 4.64 -0.89 -8.23
C VAL A 45 4.84 0.50 -7.64
N TYR A 46 5.87 1.23 -8.08
CA TYR A 46 6.12 2.57 -7.57
C TYR A 46 5.00 3.54 -7.94
N GLN A 47 4.51 3.52 -9.17
CA GLN A 47 3.42 4.39 -9.59
C GLN A 47 2.13 4.11 -8.82
N ALA A 48 1.80 2.84 -8.65
CA ALA A 48 0.57 2.46 -7.95
C ALA A 48 0.62 2.83 -6.47
N THR A 49 1.77 2.72 -5.84
CA THR A 49 1.92 3.00 -4.40
C THR A 49 2.14 4.47 -4.09
N GLU A 50 2.78 5.25 -4.98
CA GLU A 50 3.05 6.66 -4.74
C GLU A 50 1.77 7.48 -4.59
N ARG A 51 0.69 7.10 -5.26
CA ARG A 51 -0.59 7.80 -5.15
C ARG A 51 -1.10 7.84 -3.70
N ILE A 52 -0.83 6.77 -2.95
CA ILE A 52 -1.23 6.69 -1.54
C ILE A 52 -0.12 7.22 -0.64
N MET A 53 1.14 6.92 -0.95
CA MET A 53 2.25 7.20 -0.06
C MET A 53 2.65 8.67 -0.06
N GLN A 54 2.51 9.36 -1.18
CA GLN A 54 2.98 10.74 -1.29
C GLN A 54 2.26 11.70 -0.36
N PRO A 55 0.90 11.70 -0.25
CA PRO A 55 0.23 12.56 0.71
C PRO A 55 0.66 12.29 2.15
N ILE A 56 0.88 11.03 2.49
CA ILE A 56 1.28 10.62 3.84
C ILE A 56 2.72 11.06 4.10
N ARG A 57 3.61 10.90 3.12
CA ARG A 57 4.99 11.34 3.25
C ARG A 57 5.08 12.85 3.48
N ASN A 58 4.19 13.62 2.87
CA ASN A 58 4.20 15.08 2.97
C ASN A 58 3.81 15.57 4.36
N ILE A 59 3.05 14.80 5.14
CA ILE A 59 2.65 15.18 6.49
C ILE A 59 3.55 14.60 7.57
N LEU A 60 4.46 13.69 7.21
CA LEU A 60 5.38 13.10 8.17
C LEU A 60 6.58 14.01 8.41
N PRO A 61 7.09 14.06 9.65
CA PRO A 61 8.32 14.81 9.92
C PRO A 61 9.52 14.11 9.30
N ASN A 62 10.60 14.88 9.12
CA ASN A 62 11.86 14.32 8.66
C ASN A 62 12.45 13.40 9.73
N MET A 63 12.68 12.15 9.38
CA MET A 63 13.17 11.12 10.31
C MET A 63 14.61 10.72 10.03
N GLY A 64 15.47 11.70 9.74
CA GLY A 64 16.90 11.44 9.61
C GLY A 64 17.29 10.63 8.40
N GLY A 65 16.56 10.75 7.29
CA GLY A 65 16.86 10.04 6.06
C GLY A 65 16.25 8.65 5.97
N LEU A 66 15.64 8.14 7.04
CA LEU A 66 14.90 6.88 7.01
C LEU A 66 13.47 7.14 6.52
N ASP A 67 13.00 6.31 5.59
CA ASP A 67 11.65 6.42 5.06
C ASP A 67 10.75 5.38 5.73
N PHE A 68 9.96 5.83 6.70
CA PHE A 68 8.99 4.99 7.40
C PHE A 68 7.60 5.07 6.74
N THR A 69 7.45 5.81 5.64
CA THR A 69 6.16 5.98 4.97
C THR A 69 5.51 4.64 4.59
N PRO A 70 6.22 3.66 4.00
CA PRO A 70 5.60 2.37 3.69
C PRO A 70 5.05 1.67 4.92
N LEU A 71 5.78 1.69 6.03
CA LEU A 71 5.34 1.06 7.27
C LEU A 71 4.08 1.72 7.81
N ILE A 72 4.05 3.05 7.82
CA ILE A 72 2.90 3.80 8.30
C ILE A 72 1.68 3.56 7.42
N VAL A 73 1.88 3.51 6.09
CA VAL A 73 0.79 3.22 5.15
C VAL A 73 0.24 1.82 5.38
N LEU A 74 1.10 0.82 5.61
CA LEU A 74 0.66 -0.54 5.89
C LEU A 74 -0.20 -0.61 7.14
N ILE A 75 0.24 0.03 8.22
CA ILE A 75 -0.53 0.08 9.46
C ILE A 75 -1.85 0.81 9.24
N GLY A 76 -1.80 1.96 8.56
CA GLY A 76 -2.99 2.75 8.26
C GLY A 76 -4.00 2.00 7.41
N LEU A 77 -3.54 1.30 6.38
CA LEU A 77 -4.42 0.49 5.53
C LEU A 77 -5.10 -0.63 6.32
N ASP A 78 -4.36 -1.30 7.18
CA ASP A 78 -4.93 -2.38 7.99
C ASP A 78 -5.97 -1.86 8.97
N LEU A 79 -5.70 -0.76 9.65
CA LEU A 79 -6.65 -0.14 10.57
C LEU A 79 -7.88 0.37 9.83
N LEU A 80 -7.70 1.04 8.71
CA LEU A 80 -8.81 1.58 7.91
C LEU A 80 -9.68 0.45 7.37
N ARG A 81 -9.07 -0.61 6.87
CA ARG A 81 -9.79 -1.79 6.40
C ARG A 81 -10.64 -2.37 7.51
N GLY A 82 -10.07 -2.54 8.70
CA GLY A 82 -10.79 -3.09 9.85
C GLY A 82 -12.00 -2.25 10.21
N VAL A 83 -11.84 -0.92 10.25
CA VAL A 83 -12.96 -0.02 10.58
C VAL A 83 -14.06 -0.11 9.52
N ILE A 84 -13.69 -0.03 8.24
CA ILE A 84 -14.68 -0.06 7.15
C ILE A 84 -15.43 -1.39 7.13
N VAL A 85 -14.70 -2.50 7.22
CA VAL A 85 -15.31 -3.84 7.16
C VAL A 85 -16.22 -4.08 8.37
N ASN A 86 -15.81 -3.67 9.56
CA ASN A 86 -16.63 -3.82 10.76
C ASN A 86 -17.91 -2.99 10.68
N LEU A 87 -17.83 -1.78 10.12
CA LEU A 87 -19.02 -0.95 9.91
C LEU A 87 -19.97 -1.63 8.93
N LEU A 88 -19.46 -2.19 7.85
CA LEU A 88 -20.28 -2.90 6.86
C LEU A 88 -20.96 -4.13 7.45
N TYR A 89 -20.23 -4.93 8.22
CA TYR A 89 -20.80 -6.11 8.86
C TYR A 89 -21.84 -5.73 9.93
N GLY A 90 -21.66 -4.60 10.59
CA GLY A 90 -22.64 -4.09 11.54
C GLY A 90 -23.95 -3.64 10.89
N MET A 91 -23.91 -3.35 9.59
CA MET A 91 -25.08 -2.97 8.80
C MET A 91 -25.78 -4.18 8.16
N ALA A 92 -25.14 -5.33 8.18
CA ALA A 92 -25.68 -6.54 7.54
C ALA A 92 -26.76 -7.21 8.38
#